data_94ef1fb8ad1fcc6152529e6a0b7fba9d
#
_entry.id   94ef1fb8ad1fcc6152529e6a0b7fba9d
#
_cell.length_a   1.000
_cell.length_b   1.000
_cell.length_c   1.000
_cell.angle_alpha   90.00
_cell.angle_beta   90.00
_cell.angle_gamma   90.00
#
_symmetry.space_group_name_H-M   'P 1'
#
loop_
_entity.id
_entity.type
_entity.pdbx_description
1 polymer ?
#
loop_
_entity_poly.entity_id
_entity_poly.type
_entity_poly.pdbx_seq_one_letter_code
_entity_poly.pdbx_strand_id
1 'polypeptide(L)'
;MVFQLLINVFLLHLLVVGSNACKSTKDFVKIAKTLDRCAAELKVNFIGGYSAIVSKGMTPAERLLIESIPEAMKVTNNVCSSVNVGSTKTGINMDAVKLMGEIIKETADLTKENDSIGCAKLVVLCN
;
A
#
# COMPACT_ATOMS: atom_id res chain seq x y z
N MET A 1 -6.09 -18.22 -9.36
CA MET A 1 -6.36 -16.84 -9.80
C MET A 1 -7.57 -16.22 -9.12
N VAL A 2 -8.76 -16.84 -9.18
CA VAL A 2 -9.98 -16.35 -8.49
C VAL A 2 -9.82 -16.31 -6.97
N PHE A 3 -9.19 -17.32 -6.38
CA PHE A 3 -8.91 -17.40 -4.94
C PHE A 3 -7.97 -16.27 -4.48
N GLN A 4 -6.99 -15.93 -5.28
CA GLN A 4 -6.04 -14.84 -5.01
C GLN A 4 -6.70 -13.46 -5.08
N LEU A 5 -7.65 -13.28 -6.00
CA LEU A 5 -8.47 -12.08 -6.10
C LEU A 5 -9.38 -11.90 -4.88
N LEU A 6 -9.99 -12.99 -4.40
CA LEU A 6 -10.84 -12.99 -3.20
C LEU A 6 -10.04 -12.66 -1.93
N ILE A 7 -8.84 -13.20 -1.78
CA ILE A 7 -7.94 -12.87 -0.67
C ILE A 7 -7.54 -11.41 -0.72
N ASN A 8 -7.19 -10.89 -1.90
CA ASN A 8 -6.83 -9.48 -2.07
C ASN A 8 -7.98 -8.54 -1.71
N VAL A 9 -9.20 -8.85 -2.11
CA VAL A 9 -10.39 -8.06 -1.77
C VAL A 9 -10.67 -8.10 -0.27
N PHE A 10 -10.55 -9.26 0.36
CA PHE A 10 -10.76 -9.42 1.80
C PHE A 10 -9.71 -8.65 2.62
N LEU A 11 -8.43 -8.72 2.23
CA LEU A 11 -7.35 -8.00 2.88
C LEU A 11 -7.46 -6.49 2.68
N LEU A 12 -7.91 -6.03 1.51
CA LEU A 12 -8.19 -4.63 1.25
C LEU A 12 -9.25 -4.08 2.22
N HIS A 13 -10.30 -4.86 2.46
CA HIS A 13 -11.37 -4.48 3.38
C HIS A 13 -10.88 -4.46 4.83
N LEU A 14 -10.05 -5.41 5.22
CA LEU A 14 -9.48 -5.50 6.55
C LEU A 14 -8.58 -4.29 6.87
N LEU A 15 -7.78 -3.83 5.92
CA LEU A 15 -6.91 -2.66 6.08
C LEU A 15 -7.68 -1.35 6.19
N VAL A 16 -8.73 -1.17 5.41
CA VAL A 16 -9.59 0.00 5.51
C VAL A 16 -10.28 0.07 6.88
N VAL A 17 -10.74 -1.07 7.41
CA VAL A 17 -11.34 -1.15 8.75
C VAL A 17 -10.28 -0.98 9.84
N GLY A 18 -9.10 -1.56 9.67
CA GLY A 18 -8.00 -1.50 10.63
C GLY A 18 -7.28 -0.16 10.66
N SER A 19 -7.37 0.65 9.61
CA SER A 19 -6.66 1.93 9.51
C SER A 19 -7.03 2.92 10.62
N ASN A 20 -8.26 2.88 11.11
CA ASN A 20 -8.71 3.74 12.20
C ASN A 20 -8.09 3.37 13.56
N ALA A 21 -7.56 2.17 13.72
CA ALA A 21 -6.87 1.73 14.93
C ALA A 21 -5.38 2.10 14.94
N CYS A 22 -4.81 2.43 13.79
CA CYS A 22 -3.40 2.78 13.66
C CYS A 22 -3.19 4.27 13.93
N LYS A 23 -2.27 4.58 14.86
CA LYS A 23 -1.95 5.96 15.26
C LYS A 23 -0.62 6.46 14.73
N SER A 24 0.20 5.57 14.17
CA SER A 24 1.54 5.92 13.66
C SER A 24 1.91 5.07 12.45
N THR A 25 2.91 5.53 11.70
CA THR A 25 3.46 4.78 10.57
C THR A 25 4.03 3.42 10.98
N LYS A 26 4.55 3.31 12.21
CA LYS A 26 5.09 2.06 12.74
C LYS A 26 4.03 0.97 12.88
N ASP A 27 2.80 1.33 13.23
CA ASP A 27 1.69 0.38 13.33
C ASP A 27 1.35 -0.22 11.96
N PHE A 28 1.37 0.61 10.92
CA PHE A 28 1.16 0.16 9.54
C PHE A 28 2.29 -0.75 9.06
N VAL A 29 3.53 -0.47 9.43
CA VAL A 29 4.69 -1.32 9.10
C VAL A 29 4.57 -2.70 9.78
N LYS A 30 4.05 -2.76 10.99
CA LYS A 30 3.77 -4.05 11.66
C LYS A 30 2.72 -4.87 10.92
N ILE A 31 1.67 -4.22 10.41
CA ILE A 31 0.66 -4.87 9.56
C ILE A 31 1.31 -5.42 8.29
N ALA A 32 2.16 -4.64 7.64
CA ALA A 32 2.88 -5.07 6.44
C ALA A 32 3.76 -6.30 6.72
N LYS A 33 4.48 -6.32 7.82
CA LYS A 33 5.28 -7.49 8.24
C LYS A 33 4.43 -8.72 8.48
N THR A 34 3.26 -8.57 9.09
CA THR A 34 2.31 -9.66 9.30
C THR A 34 1.80 -10.23 7.97
N LEU A 35 1.46 -9.36 7.03
CA LEU A 35 1.06 -9.77 5.67
C LEU A 35 2.19 -10.52 4.96
N ASP A 36 3.41 -10.07 5.09
CA ASP A 36 4.58 -10.73 4.50
C ASP A 36 4.78 -12.15 5.07
N ARG A 37 4.63 -12.31 6.38
CA ARG A 37 4.66 -13.64 7.03
C ARG A 37 3.54 -14.55 6.51
N CYS A 38 2.32 -14.04 6.38
CA CYS A 38 1.20 -14.80 5.82
C CYS A 38 1.49 -15.24 4.39
N ALA A 39 2.07 -14.37 3.57
CA ALA A 39 2.46 -14.69 2.20
C ALA A 39 3.50 -15.82 2.16
N ALA A 40 4.48 -15.78 3.05
CA ALA A 40 5.50 -16.82 3.15
C ALA A 40 4.92 -18.19 3.58
N GLU A 41 4.02 -18.19 4.56
CA GLU A 41 3.35 -19.40 5.03
C GLU A 41 2.43 -20.02 3.98
N LEU A 42 1.71 -19.19 3.23
CA LEU A 42 0.82 -19.61 2.16
C LEU A 42 1.56 -19.94 0.86
N LYS A 43 2.87 -19.69 0.79
CA LYS A 43 3.72 -19.90 -0.38
C LYS A 43 3.20 -19.15 -1.62
N VAL A 44 2.68 -17.95 -1.43
CA VAL A 44 2.30 -17.04 -2.52
C VAL A 44 3.42 -16.04 -2.80
N ASN A 45 3.64 -15.75 -4.08
CA ASN A 45 4.73 -14.85 -4.50
C ASN A 45 4.45 -13.40 -4.13
N PHE A 46 3.19 -12.97 -4.25
CA PHE A 46 2.76 -11.61 -3.92
C PHE A 46 1.43 -11.63 -3.19
N ILE A 47 1.32 -10.79 -2.18
CA ILE A 47 0.08 -10.55 -1.45
C ILE A 47 -0.26 -9.05 -1.52
N GLY A 48 -1.46 -8.74 -1.99
CA GLY A 48 -1.99 -7.39 -1.95
C GLY A 48 -2.70 -7.09 -0.62
N GLY A 49 -3.20 -5.87 -0.49
CA GLY A 49 -4.00 -5.48 0.68
C GLY A 49 -3.45 -4.29 1.44
N TYR A 50 -2.22 -3.89 1.18
CA TYR A 50 -1.63 -2.67 1.73
C TYR A 50 -2.01 -1.49 0.84
N SER A 51 -3.29 -1.05 0.93
CA SER A 51 -3.91 -0.17 -0.06
C SER A 51 -4.68 0.98 0.59
N ALA A 52 -4.81 2.08 -0.15
CA ALA A 52 -5.61 3.23 0.23
C ALA A 52 -6.45 3.73 -0.95
N ILE A 53 -7.63 4.26 -0.65
CA ILE A 53 -8.51 4.89 -1.63
C ILE A 53 -8.71 6.35 -1.23
N VAL A 54 -8.05 7.25 -1.93
CA VAL A 54 -8.02 8.69 -1.60
C VAL A 54 -8.65 9.57 -2.68
N SER A 55 -9.41 8.97 -3.59
CA SER A 55 -10.05 9.70 -4.69
C SER A 55 -11.05 10.75 -4.24
N LYS A 56 -11.76 10.52 -3.13
CA LYS A 56 -12.74 11.45 -2.55
C LYS A 56 -12.16 12.37 -1.47
N GLY A 57 -10.92 12.21 -1.13
CA GLY A 57 -10.25 12.90 -0.04
C GLY A 57 -9.36 11.94 0.74
N MET A 58 -8.52 12.48 1.58
CA MET A 58 -7.54 11.72 2.34
C MET A 58 -7.79 11.91 3.83
N THR A 59 -8.10 10.83 4.53
CA THR A 59 -8.18 10.83 6.00
C THR A 59 -6.77 10.84 6.61
N PRO A 60 -6.60 11.30 7.87
CA PRO A 60 -5.31 11.23 8.55
C PRO A 60 -4.71 9.81 8.59
N ALA A 61 -5.56 8.79 8.75
CA ALA A 61 -5.13 7.39 8.77
C ALA A 61 -4.62 6.94 7.39
N GLU A 62 -5.29 7.30 6.31
CA GLU A 62 -4.86 7.00 4.94
C GLU A 62 -3.54 7.70 4.60
N ARG A 63 -3.36 8.92 5.07
CA ARG A 63 -2.10 9.64 4.93
C ARG A 63 -0.95 8.92 5.63
N LEU A 64 -1.16 8.47 6.85
CA LEU A 64 -0.18 7.69 7.61
C LEU A 64 0.16 6.37 6.89
N LEU A 65 -0.84 5.69 6.33
CA LEU A 65 -0.62 4.48 5.53
C LEU A 65 0.29 4.78 4.33
N ILE A 66 -0.01 5.83 3.58
CA ILE A 66 0.77 6.23 2.39
C ILE A 66 2.20 6.60 2.80
N GLU A 67 2.38 7.36 3.86
CA GLU A 67 3.69 7.74 4.37
C GLU A 67 4.50 6.54 4.89
N SER A 68 3.84 5.45 5.27
CA SER A 68 4.50 4.21 5.71
C SER A 68 4.92 3.29 4.56
N ILE A 69 4.44 3.50 3.33
CA ILE A 69 4.71 2.63 2.18
C ILE A 69 6.22 2.44 1.92
N PRO A 70 7.06 3.48 1.90
CA PRO A 70 8.48 3.28 1.62
C PRO A 70 9.14 2.32 2.61
N GLU A 71 8.90 2.49 3.90
CA GLU A 71 9.45 1.62 4.94
C GLU A 71 8.86 0.21 4.86
N ALA A 72 7.55 0.11 4.65
CA ALA A 72 6.88 -1.18 4.48
C ALA A 72 7.45 -1.97 3.30
N MET A 73 7.68 -1.33 2.16
CA MET A 73 8.26 -1.97 0.98
C MET A 73 9.72 -2.38 1.20
N LYS A 74 10.46 -1.64 2.02
CA LYS A 74 11.84 -2.00 2.37
C LYS A 74 11.92 -3.26 3.24
N VAL A 75 11.03 -3.40 4.21
CA VAL A 75 11.08 -4.51 5.19
C VAL A 75 10.30 -5.75 4.76
N THR A 76 9.53 -5.68 3.68
CA THR A 76 8.73 -6.80 3.17
C THR A 76 9.21 -7.23 1.78
N ASN A 77 9.05 -8.52 1.47
CA ASN A 77 9.44 -9.09 0.19
C ASN A 77 8.25 -9.33 -0.74
N ASN A 78 7.12 -9.75 -0.19
CA ASN A 78 5.98 -10.26 -0.96
C ASN A 78 4.74 -9.37 -0.89
N VAL A 79 4.78 -8.28 -0.14
CA VAL A 79 3.65 -7.36 0.02
C VAL A 79 3.62 -6.35 -1.12
N CYS A 80 2.46 -6.24 -1.77
CA CYS A 80 2.18 -5.23 -2.79
C CYS A 80 1.27 -4.15 -2.23
N SER A 81 1.49 -2.92 -2.64
CA SER A 81 0.71 -1.75 -2.25
C SER A 81 0.03 -1.12 -3.45
N SER A 82 -1.15 -0.57 -3.23
CA SER A 82 -1.84 0.22 -4.25
C SER A 82 -2.53 1.45 -3.64
N VAL A 83 -2.53 2.54 -4.38
CA VAL A 83 -3.23 3.77 -3.98
C VAL A 83 -4.10 4.24 -5.14
N ASN A 84 -5.39 4.38 -4.89
CA ASN A 84 -6.33 4.91 -5.87
C ASN A 84 -6.51 6.41 -5.63
N VAL A 85 -6.02 7.24 -6.56
CA VAL A 85 -6.00 8.71 -6.45
C VAL A 85 -7.12 9.39 -7.23
N GLY A 86 -7.91 8.65 -8.00
CA GLY A 86 -8.98 9.24 -8.79
C GLY A 86 -10.00 8.24 -9.28
N SER A 87 -11.15 8.78 -9.73
CA SER A 87 -12.20 8.00 -10.37
C SER A 87 -12.96 8.85 -11.37
N THR A 88 -13.71 8.21 -12.27
CA THR A 88 -14.59 8.91 -13.22
C THR A 88 -15.68 9.72 -12.54
N LYS A 89 -16.07 9.35 -11.32
CA LYS A 89 -17.11 10.05 -10.54
C LYS A 89 -16.57 11.22 -9.72
N THR A 90 -15.37 11.10 -9.18
CA THR A 90 -14.82 12.07 -8.21
C THR A 90 -13.71 12.94 -8.80
N GLY A 91 -13.22 12.63 -10.01
CA GLY A 91 -12.06 13.27 -10.58
C GLY A 91 -10.76 12.77 -9.93
N ILE A 92 -9.70 13.54 -10.08
CA ILE A 92 -8.36 13.21 -9.59
C ILE A 92 -8.04 14.06 -8.34
N ASN A 93 -7.58 13.42 -7.28
CA ASN A 93 -7.05 14.11 -6.10
C ASN A 93 -5.59 14.51 -6.36
N MET A 94 -5.36 15.75 -6.75
CA MET A 94 -4.02 16.24 -7.10
C MET A 94 -3.06 16.28 -5.91
N ASP A 95 -3.55 16.51 -4.70
CA ASP A 95 -2.72 16.46 -3.49
C ASP A 95 -2.20 15.04 -3.24
N ALA A 96 -3.04 14.04 -3.47
CA ALA A 96 -2.63 12.64 -3.40
C ALA A 96 -1.62 12.29 -4.49
N VAL A 97 -1.78 12.79 -5.71
CA VAL A 97 -0.81 12.57 -6.81
C VAL A 97 0.56 13.15 -6.43
N LYS A 98 0.60 14.36 -5.89
CA LYS A 98 1.84 14.99 -5.43
C LYS A 98 2.51 14.16 -4.33
N LEU A 99 1.74 13.76 -3.32
CA LEU A 99 2.25 12.92 -2.23
C LEU A 99 2.78 11.59 -2.76
N MET A 100 2.08 10.95 -3.69
CA MET A 100 2.53 9.70 -4.29
C MET A 100 3.83 9.84 -5.08
N GLY A 101 4.04 10.95 -5.76
CA GLY A 101 5.31 11.24 -6.43
C GLY A 101 6.48 11.26 -5.45
N GLU A 102 6.32 11.91 -4.31
CA GLU A 102 7.31 11.94 -3.24
C GLU A 102 7.56 10.55 -2.65
N ILE A 103 6.50 9.80 -2.40
CA ILE A 103 6.55 8.44 -1.86
C ILE A 103 7.25 7.46 -2.82
N ILE A 104 6.99 7.55 -4.12
CA ILE A 104 7.66 6.71 -5.14
C ILE A 104 9.16 6.99 -5.13
N LYS A 105 9.56 8.25 -5.09
CA LYS A 105 10.97 8.64 -5.02
C LYS A 105 11.64 8.09 -3.76
N GLU A 106 11.01 8.26 -2.62
CA GLU A 106 11.51 7.76 -1.34
C GLU A 106 11.62 6.22 -1.34
N THR A 107 10.62 5.53 -1.89
CA THR A 107 10.64 4.07 -2.04
C THR A 107 11.80 3.61 -2.93
N ALA A 108 12.05 4.31 -4.03
CA ALA A 108 13.19 4.02 -4.90
C ALA A 108 14.53 4.18 -4.15
N ASP A 109 14.68 5.27 -3.40
CA ASP A 109 15.90 5.54 -2.64
C ASP A 109 16.14 4.51 -1.52
N LEU A 110 15.10 4.11 -0.81
CA LEU A 110 15.20 3.13 0.28
C LEU A 110 15.44 1.70 -0.21
N THR A 111 15.02 1.37 -1.42
CA THR A 111 15.16 0.02 -1.99
C THR A 111 16.23 -0.09 -3.07
N LYS A 112 17.03 0.95 -3.26
CA LYS A 112 18.08 1.00 -4.32
C LYS A 112 19.10 -0.13 -4.25
N GLU A 113 19.39 -0.62 -3.06
CA GLU A 113 20.31 -1.75 -2.85
C GLU A 113 19.76 -3.07 -3.41
N ASN A 114 18.44 -3.15 -3.59
CA ASN A 114 17.72 -4.28 -4.16
C ASN A 114 17.09 -3.90 -5.52
N ASP A 115 17.81 -3.15 -6.36
CA ASP A 115 17.37 -2.71 -7.68
C ASP A 115 16.06 -1.90 -7.67
N SER A 116 15.79 -1.20 -6.58
CA SER A 116 14.55 -0.41 -6.40
C SER A 116 13.26 -1.23 -6.56
N ILE A 117 13.29 -2.50 -6.21
CA ILE A 117 12.16 -3.43 -6.38
C ILE A 117 10.90 -3.01 -5.61
N GLY A 118 11.04 -2.17 -4.58
CA GLY A 118 9.91 -1.60 -3.87
C GLY A 118 8.96 -0.83 -4.77
N CYS A 119 9.47 -0.16 -5.80
CA CYS A 119 8.66 0.54 -6.79
C CYS A 119 7.87 -0.42 -7.68
N ALA A 120 8.39 -1.63 -7.96
CA ALA A 120 7.67 -2.64 -8.73
C ALA A 120 6.46 -3.24 -7.97
N LYS A 121 6.45 -3.10 -6.66
CA LYS A 121 5.37 -3.57 -5.78
C LYS A 121 4.34 -2.49 -5.43
N LEU A 122 4.51 -1.28 -5.95
CA LEU A 122 3.63 -0.13 -5.70
C LEU A 122 2.91 0.26 -6.99
N VAL A 123 1.60 0.37 -6.91
CA VAL A 123 0.75 0.78 -8.04
C VAL A 123 -0.09 2.00 -7.65
N VAL A 124 -0.07 3.01 -8.49
CA VAL A 124 -0.96 4.18 -8.37
C VAL A 124 -2.05 4.05 -9.42
N LEU A 125 -3.29 4.08 -8.99
CA LEU A 125 -4.46 3.83 -9.83
C LEU A 125 -5.31 5.09 -9.98
N CYS A 126 -5.88 5.25 -11.17
CA CYS A 126 -6.94 6.22 -11.45
C CYS A 126 -8.01 5.50 -12.29
N ASN A 127 -9.16 5.28 -11.70
CA ASN A 127 -10.23 4.47 -12.28
C ASN A 127 -11.22 5.31 -13.08
#